data_15de4ab88b289c36a14d69c7511a5ea1
#
_entry.id   15de4ab88b289c36a14d69c7511a5ea1
#
_cell.length_a   1.000
_cell.length_b   1.000
_cell.length_c   1.000
_cell.angle_alpha   90.00
_cell.angle_beta   90.00
_cell.angle_gamma   90.00
#
_symmetry.space_group_name_H-M   'P 1'
#
loop_
_entity.id
_entity.type
_entity.pdbx_description
1 polymer ?
#
loop_
_entity_poly.entity_id
_entity_poly.type
_entity_poly.pdbx_seq_one_letter_code
_entity_poly.pdbx_strand_id
1 'polypeptide(L)'
;DAYSRLQYMQPIPDGSGRLVINELRGVLYIYDEAANTLDAFLDIRDAEFGFDDSMFPNETGLAGFAFHPQFSQSGRPGYGKFYTAFSTRSDSGVADYLDGNSENHESVIREWTATDSSASVFFGTSREVFRIGQFAQNHNIGTLAFNYAATPTDSDYGLLFASFGDGGAANDPNENGQSLASPMSSIIRIDPLNFDHGNKYSIPQDNPFVGSAGAAPEIWAYGLRHPQHFSFDSDGTMYIADIGQNQIEEINIGVKGANYGWRVREGMFATAFGIGNVRPNPVYPKPNDEQE
;
A
#
# COMPACT_ATOMS: atom_id res chain seq x y z
N ASP A 1 8.54 -23.48 -10.62
CA ASP A 1 9.64 -23.01 -9.81
C ASP A 1 9.42 -23.26 -8.34
N ALA A 2 10.49 -23.67 -7.70
CA ALA A 2 10.46 -24.33 -6.40
C ALA A 2 10.40 -23.37 -5.20
N TYR A 3 10.33 -22.06 -5.39
CA TYR A 3 10.47 -21.13 -4.26
C TYR A 3 9.23 -20.25 -4.13
N SER A 4 8.54 -20.38 -2.99
CA SER A 4 7.54 -19.42 -2.52
C SER A 4 8.24 -18.17 -1.98
N ARG A 5 7.65 -16.98 -2.21
CA ARG A 5 8.14 -15.72 -1.68
C ARG A 5 7.09 -15.13 -0.75
N LEU A 6 7.23 -15.47 0.52
CA LEU A 6 6.35 -14.94 1.57
C LEU A 6 6.73 -13.48 1.82
N GLN A 7 5.74 -12.60 1.85
CA GLN A 7 5.92 -11.17 2.03
C GLN A 7 5.53 -10.72 3.43
N TYR A 8 4.37 -11.16 3.89
CA TYR A 8 3.74 -10.58 5.05
C TYR A 8 2.82 -11.59 5.73
N MET A 9 2.64 -11.44 7.03
CA MET A 9 1.76 -12.28 7.84
C MET A 9 1.07 -11.44 8.90
N GLN A 10 -0.23 -11.64 9.09
CA GLN A 10 -0.99 -11.01 10.16
C GLN A 10 -2.14 -11.90 10.65
N PRO A 11 -2.63 -11.71 11.88
CA PRO A 11 -3.80 -12.41 12.36
C PRO A 11 -5.08 -11.94 11.67
N ILE A 12 -6.06 -12.85 11.54
CA ILE A 12 -7.42 -12.48 11.15
C ILE A 12 -8.07 -11.75 12.34
N PRO A 13 -8.76 -10.60 12.13
CA PRO A 13 -9.40 -9.88 13.23
C PRO A 13 -10.74 -10.52 13.66
N ASP A 14 -10.74 -11.82 13.91
CA ASP A 14 -11.90 -12.64 14.32
C ASP A 14 -11.73 -13.28 15.70
N GLY A 15 -10.59 -13.07 16.34
CA GLY A 15 -10.25 -13.65 17.63
C GLY A 15 -9.89 -15.14 17.60
N SER A 16 -9.82 -15.76 16.42
CA SER A 16 -9.49 -17.19 16.29
C SER A 16 -8.01 -17.49 16.52
N GLY A 17 -7.13 -16.51 16.36
CA GLY A 17 -5.68 -16.69 16.37
C GLY A 17 -5.11 -17.23 15.04
N ARG A 18 -5.96 -17.47 14.03
CA ARG A 18 -5.50 -17.88 12.70
C ARG A 18 -4.71 -16.76 12.03
N LEU A 19 -3.67 -17.14 11.30
CA LEU A 19 -2.79 -16.22 10.60
C LEU A 19 -3.03 -16.28 9.09
N VAL A 20 -3.04 -15.14 8.44
CA VAL A 20 -3.01 -15.07 6.97
C VAL A 20 -1.59 -14.74 6.53
N ILE A 21 -1.12 -15.46 5.54
CA ILE A 21 0.22 -15.33 4.95
C ILE A 21 0.03 -15.03 3.47
N ASN A 22 0.61 -13.95 2.95
CA ASN A 22 0.61 -13.73 1.52
C ASN A 22 1.90 -14.22 0.86
N GLU A 23 1.71 -14.84 -0.29
CA GLU A 23 2.77 -15.27 -1.17
C GLU A 23 2.72 -14.42 -2.45
N LEU A 24 3.86 -13.83 -2.82
CA LEU A 24 3.97 -12.82 -3.89
C LEU A 24 3.38 -13.30 -5.23
N ARG A 25 3.36 -14.61 -5.48
CA ARG A 25 2.82 -15.23 -6.70
C ARG A 25 1.30 -15.36 -6.73
N GLY A 26 0.59 -14.69 -5.82
CA GLY A 26 -0.85 -14.50 -5.92
C GLY A 26 -1.70 -15.42 -5.06
N VAL A 27 -1.17 -15.98 -3.98
CA VAL A 27 -1.95 -16.82 -3.06
C VAL A 27 -1.91 -16.25 -1.65
N LEU A 28 -3.08 -16.14 -1.01
CA LEU A 28 -3.21 -15.99 0.43
C LEU A 28 -3.46 -17.35 1.06
N TYR A 29 -2.69 -17.65 2.10
CA TYR A 29 -2.87 -18.87 2.90
C TYR A 29 -3.40 -18.52 4.28
N ILE A 30 -4.27 -19.39 4.84
CA ILE A 30 -4.62 -19.37 6.27
C ILE A 30 -3.86 -20.47 6.97
N TYR A 31 -3.11 -20.11 7.99
CA TYR A 31 -2.49 -21.02 8.93
C TYR A 31 -3.28 -21.04 10.24
N ASP A 32 -3.76 -22.22 10.62
CA ASP A 32 -4.40 -22.50 11.91
C ASP A 32 -3.44 -23.33 12.76
N GLU A 33 -2.82 -22.69 13.76
CA GLU A 33 -1.87 -23.35 14.64
C GLU A 33 -2.54 -24.44 15.50
N ALA A 34 -3.77 -24.20 15.96
CA ALA A 34 -4.49 -25.14 16.82
C ALA A 34 -4.87 -26.42 16.06
N ALA A 35 -5.24 -26.30 14.80
CA ALA A 35 -5.54 -27.44 13.92
C ALA A 35 -4.30 -27.98 13.20
N ASN A 36 -3.19 -27.24 13.22
CA ASN A 36 -1.97 -27.51 12.45
C ASN A 36 -2.26 -27.69 10.94
N THR A 37 -3.05 -26.79 10.38
CA THR A 37 -3.40 -26.79 8.95
C THR A 37 -2.92 -25.53 8.25
N LEU A 38 -2.64 -25.65 6.95
CA LEU A 38 -2.34 -24.56 6.05
C LEU A 38 -3.21 -24.70 4.80
N ASP A 39 -4.17 -23.81 4.65
CA ASP A 39 -5.13 -23.84 3.55
C ASP A 39 -4.88 -22.66 2.59
N ALA A 40 -5.00 -22.91 1.27
CA ALA A 40 -5.03 -21.83 0.28
C ALA A 40 -6.40 -21.12 0.41
N PHE A 41 -6.37 -19.95 1.01
CA PHE A 41 -7.58 -19.16 1.27
C PHE A 41 -8.10 -18.47 0.02
N LEU A 42 -7.23 -17.75 -0.69
CA LEU A 42 -7.56 -17.02 -1.91
C LEU A 42 -6.43 -17.21 -2.93
N ASP A 43 -6.79 -17.55 -4.15
CA ASP A 43 -5.89 -17.60 -5.30
C ASP A 43 -6.35 -16.58 -6.35
N ILE A 44 -5.51 -15.55 -6.62
CA ILE A 44 -5.83 -14.45 -7.56
C ILE A 44 -5.20 -14.64 -8.94
N ARG A 45 -4.60 -15.79 -9.22
CA ARG A 45 -3.93 -16.09 -10.49
C ARG A 45 -4.89 -16.35 -11.63
N ASP A 46 -6.18 -16.31 -11.40
CA ASP A 46 -7.18 -16.43 -12.45
C ASP A 46 -7.07 -15.24 -13.43
N ALA A 47 -7.25 -15.54 -14.71
CA ALA A 47 -7.15 -14.58 -15.80
C ALA A 47 -8.12 -13.39 -15.66
N GLU A 48 -9.25 -13.58 -14.99
CA GLU A 48 -10.24 -12.52 -14.78
C GLU A 48 -9.73 -11.34 -13.95
N PHE A 49 -8.73 -11.56 -13.08
CA PHE A 49 -8.15 -10.51 -12.25
C PHE A 49 -7.02 -9.75 -12.93
N GLY A 50 -6.52 -10.24 -14.09
CA GLY A 50 -5.40 -9.66 -14.80
C GLY A 50 -4.08 -9.71 -14.03
N PHE A 51 -4.00 -10.56 -12.99
CA PHE A 51 -2.81 -10.72 -12.16
C PHE A 51 -1.55 -10.92 -12.98
N ASP A 52 -0.49 -10.23 -12.60
CA ASP A 52 0.79 -10.29 -13.29
C ASP A 52 1.96 -10.46 -12.31
N ASP A 53 2.60 -11.61 -12.37
CA ASP A 53 3.88 -11.91 -11.74
C ASP A 53 5.01 -12.13 -12.76
N SER A 54 4.79 -11.75 -14.02
CA SER A 54 5.72 -12.02 -15.12
C SER A 54 7.09 -11.36 -14.93
N MET A 55 7.14 -10.30 -14.11
CA MET A 55 8.36 -9.60 -13.74
C MET A 55 8.92 -10.05 -12.39
N PHE A 56 8.43 -11.16 -11.85
CA PHE A 56 9.03 -11.79 -10.68
C PHE A 56 10.50 -12.17 -10.96
N PRO A 57 11.47 -11.85 -10.07
CA PRO A 57 11.32 -11.38 -8.70
C PRO A 57 11.35 -9.85 -8.50
N ASN A 58 11.05 -9.04 -9.48
CA ASN A 58 11.21 -7.59 -9.47
C ASN A 58 10.03 -6.84 -8.82
N GLU A 59 9.54 -7.29 -7.66
CA GLU A 59 8.54 -6.62 -6.82
C GLU A 59 7.10 -6.62 -7.36
N THR A 60 6.84 -7.22 -8.53
CA THR A 60 5.47 -7.43 -9.01
C THR A 60 4.84 -8.66 -8.36
N GLY A 61 3.53 -8.67 -8.22
CA GLY A 61 2.77 -9.77 -7.67
C GLY A 61 1.79 -9.32 -6.58
N LEU A 62 1.43 -10.22 -5.67
CA LEU A 62 0.56 -9.96 -4.52
C LEU A 62 1.38 -9.33 -3.38
N ALA A 63 1.38 -7.99 -3.32
CA ALA A 63 2.25 -7.23 -2.42
C ALA A 63 1.72 -7.17 -0.97
N GLY A 64 0.40 -7.07 -0.80
CA GLY A 64 -0.17 -6.89 0.53
C GLY A 64 -1.63 -7.26 0.64
N PHE A 65 -2.12 -7.33 1.87
CA PHE A 65 -3.53 -7.54 2.18
C PHE A 65 -3.89 -6.89 3.52
N ALA A 66 -5.18 -6.63 3.73
CA ALA A 66 -5.70 -6.15 5.01
C ALA A 66 -7.16 -6.59 5.20
N PHE A 67 -7.52 -7.03 6.40
CA PHE A 67 -8.90 -7.32 6.77
C PHE A 67 -9.57 -6.08 7.35
N HIS A 68 -10.82 -5.82 6.99
CA HIS A 68 -11.58 -4.74 7.60
C HIS A 68 -11.76 -5.00 9.12
N PRO A 69 -11.68 -3.98 10.01
CA PRO A 69 -11.84 -4.17 11.46
C PRO A 69 -13.17 -4.84 11.86
N GLN A 70 -14.17 -4.77 10.99
CA GLN A 70 -15.48 -5.42 11.17
C GLN A 70 -15.60 -6.77 10.45
N PHE A 71 -14.50 -7.35 9.98
CA PHE A 71 -14.52 -8.56 9.13
C PHE A 71 -15.36 -9.69 9.72
N SER A 72 -15.26 -9.95 11.01
CA SER A 72 -16.01 -11.00 11.71
C SER A 72 -17.33 -10.53 12.34
N GLN A 73 -17.68 -9.24 12.20
CA GLN A 73 -18.85 -8.65 12.87
C GLN A 73 -20.10 -8.71 11.97
N SER A 74 -20.85 -9.80 12.07
CA SER A 74 -22.09 -9.99 11.28
C SER A 74 -23.05 -8.81 11.41
N GLY A 75 -23.64 -8.39 10.28
CA GLY A 75 -24.55 -7.26 10.18
C GLY A 75 -23.89 -5.87 10.15
N ARG A 76 -22.55 -5.80 10.23
CA ARG A 76 -21.82 -4.54 10.04
C ARG A 76 -21.42 -4.36 8.58
N PRO A 77 -21.25 -3.11 8.10
CA PRO A 77 -20.88 -2.84 6.69
C PRO A 77 -19.58 -3.52 6.24
N GLY A 78 -18.62 -3.68 7.15
CA GLY A 78 -17.32 -4.34 6.88
C GLY A 78 -17.30 -5.86 7.07
N TYR A 79 -18.46 -6.49 7.32
CA TYR A 79 -18.52 -7.94 7.49
C TYR A 79 -18.05 -8.68 6.23
N GLY A 80 -17.17 -9.66 6.42
CA GLY A 80 -16.58 -10.47 5.35
C GLY A 80 -15.60 -9.73 4.44
N LYS A 81 -15.32 -8.44 4.68
CA LYS A 81 -14.51 -7.62 3.78
C LYS A 81 -13.02 -7.67 4.11
N PHE A 82 -12.23 -7.92 3.08
CA PHE A 82 -10.77 -7.78 3.11
C PHE A 82 -10.28 -7.25 1.75
N TYR A 83 -9.05 -6.79 1.72
CA TYR A 83 -8.47 -6.11 0.58
C TYR A 83 -7.13 -6.73 0.21
N THR A 84 -6.81 -6.74 -1.07
CA THR A 84 -5.50 -7.15 -1.59
C THR A 84 -4.90 -6.05 -2.44
N ALA A 85 -3.58 -5.92 -2.39
CA ALA A 85 -2.78 -5.08 -3.27
C ALA A 85 -1.94 -5.98 -4.18
N PHE A 86 -2.04 -5.81 -5.49
CA PHE A 86 -1.32 -6.66 -6.43
C PHE A 86 -1.06 -5.98 -7.77
N SER A 87 -0.13 -6.54 -8.53
CA SER A 87 0.20 -6.09 -9.87
C SER A 87 -0.69 -6.74 -10.92
N THR A 88 -1.08 -5.95 -11.93
CA THR A 88 -1.85 -6.41 -13.09
C THR A 88 -1.18 -5.96 -14.38
N ARG A 89 -1.55 -6.60 -15.50
CA ARG A 89 -1.16 -6.12 -16.83
C ARG A 89 -1.82 -4.77 -17.12
N SER A 90 -1.11 -3.90 -17.84
CA SER A 90 -1.58 -2.56 -18.22
C SER A 90 -2.80 -2.53 -19.15
N ASP A 91 -3.20 -3.69 -19.69
CA ASP A 91 -4.39 -3.84 -20.53
C ASP A 91 -5.61 -4.43 -19.79
N SER A 92 -5.52 -4.59 -18.47
CA SER A 92 -6.53 -5.30 -17.68
C SER A 92 -7.63 -4.39 -17.11
N GLY A 93 -7.51 -3.06 -17.24
CA GLY A 93 -8.48 -2.12 -16.71
C GLY A 93 -8.22 -0.68 -17.13
N VAL A 94 -8.86 0.26 -16.42
CA VAL A 94 -8.66 1.71 -16.60
C VAL A 94 -8.12 2.28 -15.30
N ALA A 95 -6.91 2.82 -15.35
CA ALA A 95 -6.27 3.40 -14.18
C ALA A 95 -6.97 4.71 -13.74
N ASP A 96 -7.10 4.88 -12.42
CA ASP A 96 -7.59 6.11 -11.80
C ASP A 96 -6.52 7.21 -11.91
N TYR A 97 -5.25 6.80 -11.88
CA TYR A 97 -4.08 7.67 -12.05
C TYR A 97 -3.09 7.07 -13.05
N LEU A 98 -2.61 7.91 -13.96
CA LEU A 98 -1.55 7.62 -14.93
C LEU A 98 -0.37 8.54 -14.64
N ASP A 99 0.85 8.04 -14.77
CA ASP A 99 2.05 8.87 -14.61
C ASP A 99 2.40 9.69 -15.86
N GLY A 100 1.64 9.54 -16.93
CA GLY A 100 1.84 10.21 -18.21
C GLY A 100 2.93 9.59 -19.11
N ASN A 101 3.56 8.53 -18.66
CA ASN A 101 4.54 7.74 -19.42
C ASN A 101 3.90 6.44 -19.94
N SER A 102 4.65 5.69 -20.76
CA SER A 102 4.19 4.36 -21.17
C SER A 102 4.17 3.43 -19.97
N GLU A 103 2.99 2.93 -19.64
CA GLU A 103 2.81 2.03 -18.53
C GLU A 103 3.41 0.65 -18.83
N ASN A 104 4.12 0.14 -17.86
CA ASN A 104 4.67 -1.20 -17.87
C ASN A 104 3.65 -2.22 -17.35
N HIS A 105 3.00 -1.88 -16.23
CA HIS A 105 1.96 -2.63 -15.55
C HIS A 105 1.13 -1.68 -14.69
N GLU A 106 0.21 -2.21 -13.90
CA GLU A 106 -0.62 -1.42 -12.98
C GLU A 106 -0.62 -2.05 -11.58
N SER A 107 -0.75 -1.22 -10.56
CA SER A 107 -1.03 -1.65 -9.18
C SER A 107 -2.51 -1.49 -8.89
N VAL A 108 -3.13 -2.52 -8.31
CA VAL A 108 -4.57 -2.59 -8.04
C VAL A 108 -4.82 -2.89 -6.57
N ILE A 109 -5.77 -2.17 -5.97
CA ILE A 109 -6.41 -2.55 -4.71
C ILE A 109 -7.77 -3.16 -5.05
N ARG A 110 -8.01 -4.39 -4.56
CA ARG A 110 -9.26 -5.10 -4.76
C ARG A 110 -9.90 -5.46 -3.43
N GLU A 111 -11.19 -5.17 -3.30
CA GLU A 111 -12.03 -5.61 -2.19
C GLU A 111 -12.58 -6.99 -2.48
N TRP A 112 -12.56 -7.83 -1.47
CA TRP A 112 -13.20 -9.15 -1.43
C TRP A 112 -14.24 -9.15 -0.33
N THR A 113 -15.38 -9.80 -0.58
CA THR A 113 -16.44 -9.96 0.42
C THR A 113 -16.73 -11.45 0.57
N ALA A 114 -16.21 -12.03 1.64
CA ALA A 114 -16.47 -13.42 1.98
C ALA A 114 -17.90 -13.62 2.48
N THR A 115 -18.56 -14.69 2.04
CA THR A 115 -19.89 -15.07 2.52
C THR A 115 -19.85 -15.61 3.94
N ASP A 116 -18.71 -16.21 4.32
CA ASP A 116 -18.43 -16.73 5.65
C ASP A 116 -17.04 -16.27 6.10
N SER A 117 -16.98 -15.41 7.12
CA SER A 117 -15.72 -14.89 7.67
C SER A 117 -14.91 -15.93 8.46
N SER A 118 -15.50 -17.08 8.79
CA SER A 118 -14.82 -18.17 9.51
C SER A 118 -14.19 -19.21 8.60
N ALA A 119 -14.49 -19.18 7.28
CA ALA A 119 -14.02 -20.17 6.34
C ALA A 119 -12.49 -20.12 6.14
N SER A 120 -11.87 -21.27 5.90
CA SER A 120 -10.46 -21.40 5.54
C SER A 120 -10.20 -21.33 4.02
N VAL A 121 -11.28 -21.33 3.21
CA VAL A 121 -11.25 -21.14 1.77
C VAL A 121 -12.23 -20.05 1.40
N PHE A 122 -11.79 -19.07 0.62
CA PHE A 122 -12.62 -17.95 0.20
C PHE A 122 -13.74 -18.40 -0.73
N PHE A 123 -14.94 -17.96 -0.41
CA PHE A 123 -16.08 -17.99 -1.30
C PHE A 123 -16.84 -16.66 -1.16
N GLY A 124 -17.04 -15.94 -2.27
CA GLY A 124 -17.66 -14.63 -2.18
C GLY A 124 -17.60 -13.85 -3.49
N THR A 125 -17.63 -12.54 -3.36
CA THR A 125 -17.56 -11.59 -4.48
C THR A 125 -16.37 -10.66 -4.35
N SER A 126 -16.01 -9.98 -5.44
CA SER A 126 -14.96 -8.98 -5.40
C SER A 126 -15.28 -7.78 -6.28
N ARG A 127 -14.62 -6.65 -6.01
CA ARG A 127 -14.65 -5.46 -6.85
C ARG A 127 -13.32 -4.72 -6.80
N GLU A 128 -12.98 -4.02 -7.84
CA GLU A 128 -11.84 -3.13 -7.85
C GLU A 128 -12.16 -1.86 -7.04
N VAL A 129 -11.18 -1.42 -6.23
CA VAL A 129 -11.27 -0.21 -5.40
C VAL A 129 -10.39 0.91 -5.96
N PHE A 130 -9.16 0.59 -6.35
CA PHE A 130 -8.19 1.59 -6.80
C PHE A 130 -7.24 0.98 -7.81
N ARG A 131 -6.80 1.77 -8.79
CA ARG A 131 -5.86 1.35 -9.82
C ARG A 131 -4.94 2.50 -10.21
N ILE A 132 -3.63 2.24 -10.29
CA ILE A 132 -2.63 3.22 -10.70
C ILE A 132 -1.64 2.59 -11.67
N GLY A 133 -1.30 3.31 -12.73
CA GLY A 133 -0.29 2.91 -13.71
C GLY A 133 1.12 2.98 -13.12
N GLN A 134 1.96 2.05 -13.53
CA GLN A 134 3.35 1.91 -13.10
C GLN A 134 4.26 1.91 -14.34
N PHE A 135 5.32 2.73 -14.34
CA PHE A 135 6.21 2.82 -15.49
C PHE A 135 7.43 1.89 -15.41
N ALA A 136 7.79 1.42 -14.21
CA ALA A 136 8.91 0.51 -14.00
C ALA A 136 8.47 -0.73 -13.17
N GLN A 137 9.34 -1.73 -13.12
CA GLN A 137 9.04 -3.04 -12.51
C GLN A 137 9.17 -3.06 -10.99
N ASN A 138 9.65 -1.99 -10.39
CA ASN A 138 9.96 -1.87 -8.97
C ASN A 138 9.28 -0.64 -8.35
N HIS A 139 9.34 -0.55 -7.01
CA HIS A 139 8.70 0.48 -6.20
C HIS A 139 7.19 0.57 -6.43
N ASN A 140 6.56 -0.59 -6.44
CA ASN A 140 5.13 -0.74 -6.67
C ASN A 140 4.31 -0.39 -5.42
N ILE A 141 3.02 -0.77 -5.44
CA ILE A 141 2.19 -0.79 -4.24
C ILE A 141 2.80 -1.75 -3.21
N GLY A 142 2.84 -1.32 -1.96
CA GLY A 142 3.33 -2.12 -0.85
C GLY A 142 2.19 -2.61 0.06
N THR A 143 2.24 -2.18 1.31
CA THR A 143 1.33 -2.61 2.36
C THR A 143 -0.05 -1.96 2.24
N LEU A 144 -1.08 -2.75 2.56
CA LEU A 144 -2.40 -2.29 2.98
C LEU A 144 -2.55 -2.45 4.49
N ALA A 145 -3.14 -1.49 5.17
CA ALA A 145 -3.46 -1.63 6.59
C ALA A 145 -4.69 -0.82 7.01
N PHE A 146 -5.36 -1.30 8.05
CA PHE A 146 -6.28 -0.54 8.87
C PHE A 146 -5.61 -0.21 10.21
N ASN A 147 -5.94 0.93 10.80
CA ASN A 147 -5.55 1.22 12.17
C ASN A 147 -6.45 0.42 13.13
N TYR A 148 -5.97 -0.75 13.57
CA TYR A 148 -6.74 -1.60 14.49
C TYR A 148 -6.77 -1.07 15.94
N ALA A 149 -5.96 -0.06 16.28
CA ALA A 149 -6.07 0.63 17.56
C ALA A 149 -7.23 1.65 17.57
N ALA A 150 -7.68 2.08 16.37
CA ALA A 150 -8.78 3.01 16.25
C ALA A 150 -10.11 2.38 16.67
N THR A 151 -10.91 3.14 17.39
CA THR A 151 -12.27 2.81 17.82
C THR A 151 -13.30 3.46 16.88
N PRO A 152 -14.59 3.05 16.88
CA PRO A 152 -15.61 3.66 16.04
C PRO A 152 -15.82 5.17 16.17
N THR A 153 -15.24 5.80 17.18
CA THR A 153 -15.28 7.24 17.38
C THR A 153 -14.06 7.98 16.83
N ASP A 154 -13.03 7.24 16.42
CA ASP A 154 -11.80 7.81 15.90
C ASP A 154 -11.89 8.03 14.39
N SER A 155 -11.23 9.06 13.89
CA SER A 155 -11.28 9.46 12.47
C SER A 155 -10.68 8.43 11.51
N ASP A 156 -9.83 7.53 12.00
CA ASP A 156 -9.18 6.51 11.19
C ASP A 156 -9.90 5.15 11.20
N TYR A 157 -10.97 5.01 12.01
CA TYR A 157 -11.66 3.74 12.13
C TYR A 157 -12.28 3.30 10.79
N GLY A 158 -11.88 2.10 10.32
CA GLY A 158 -12.40 1.52 9.09
C GLY A 158 -11.90 2.20 7.80
N LEU A 159 -10.94 3.13 7.90
CA LEU A 159 -10.27 3.70 6.74
C LEU A 159 -9.09 2.83 6.32
N LEU A 160 -8.97 2.62 5.01
CA LEU A 160 -7.89 1.83 4.42
C LEU A 160 -6.72 2.76 4.08
N PHE A 161 -5.54 2.39 4.59
CA PHE A 161 -4.28 2.98 4.21
C PHE A 161 -3.56 2.06 3.22
N ALA A 162 -2.90 2.67 2.23
CA ALA A 162 -2.06 1.96 1.27
C ALA A 162 -0.80 2.74 0.96
N SER A 163 0.33 2.05 0.79
CA SER A 163 1.60 2.65 0.43
C SER A 163 1.93 2.45 -1.04
N PHE A 164 2.49 3.49 -1.66
CA PHE A 164 2.98 3.47 -3.04
C PHE A 164 4.41 4.00 -3.10
N GLY A 165 5.28 3.28 -3.81
CA GLY A 165 6.60 3.78 -4.14
C GLY A 165 6.56 4.86 -5.22
N ASP A 166 7.73 5.37 -5.59
CA ASP A 166 7.87 6.42 -6.60
C ASP A 166 7.62 5.93 -8.05
N GLY A 167 7.28 4.65 -8.22
CA GLY A 167 7.03 4.01 -9.51
C GLY A 167 8.27 3.40 -10.13
N GLY A 168 9.44 3.51 -9.47
CA GLY A 168 10.65 2.78 -9.79
C GLY A 168 11.69 3.53 -10.61
N ALA A 169 12.63 2.78 -11.15
CA ALA A 169 13.89 3.26 -11.71
C ALA A 169 14.78 3.97 -10.67
N ALA A 170 15.92 4.52 -11.11
CA ALA A 170 16.85 5.22 -10.24
C ALA A 170 16.56 6.73 -10.23
N ASN A 171 16.66 7.34 -9.06
CA ASN A 171 16.59 8.80 -8.86
C ASN A 171 15.23 9.43 -9.15
N ASP A 172 14.14 8.68 -9.06
CA ASP A 172 12.78 9.17 -9.30
C ASP A 172 12.69 10.04 -10.56
N PRO A 173 12.82 9.45 -11.75
CA PRO A 173 12.94 10.21 -13.01
C PRO A 173 11.67 11.01 -13.34
N ASN A 174 10.53 10.62 -12.78
CA ASN A 174 9.24 11.28 -12.98
C ASN A 174 8.92 12.34 -11.92
N GLU A 175 9.82 12.55 -10.94
CA GLU A 175 9.66 13.53 -9.85
C GLU A 175 8.42 13.28 -8.96
N ASN A 176 8.01 12.01 -8.85
CA ASN A 176 6.85 11.61 -8.09
C ASN A 176 6.99 11.91 -6.59
N GLY A 177 8.22 11.84 -6.05
CA GLY A 177 8.50 12.07 -4.64
C GLY A 177 8.02 13.42 -4.10
N GLN A 178 8.03 14.46 -4.92
CA GLN A 178 7.59 15.80 -4.53
C GLN A 178 6.32 16.26 -5.23
N SER A 179 5.65 15.34 -5.95
CA SER A 179 4.39 15.62 -6.63
C SER A 179 3.21 15.25 -5.75
N LEU A 180 2.20 16.11 -5.69
CA LEU A 180 0.89 15.78 -5.09
C LEU A 180 -0.14 15.40 -6.16
N ALA A 181 0.20 15.47 -7.44
CA ALA A 181 -0.75 15.22 -8.53
C ALA A 181 -1.10 13.72 -8.71
N SER A 182 -0.29 12.85 -8.13
CA SER A 182 -0.45 11.39 -8.19
C SER A 182 -0.18 10.77 -6.82
N PRO A 183 -0.84 9.68 -6.44
CA PRO A 183 -0.56 8.89 -5.25
C PRO A 183 0.79 8.16 -5.21
N MET A 184 1.61 8.25 -6.26
CA MET A 184 2.97 7.73 -6.22
C MET A 184 3.78 8.39 -5.08
N SER A 185 4.78 7.69 -4.54
CA SER A 185 5.64 8.19 -3.47
C SER A 185 4.90 8.56 -2.18
N SER A 186 3.78 7.89 -1.88
CA SER A 186 2.90 8.33 -0.80
C SER A 186 2.28 7.19 0.00
N ILE A 187 1.72 7.57 1.14
CA ILE A 187 0.67 6.80 1.82
C ILE A 187 -0.66 7.46 1.48
N ILE A 188 -1.61 6.71 0.98
CA ILE A 188 -2.99 7.16 0.78
C ILE A 188 -3.89 6.71 1.93
N ARG A 189 -5.02 7.42 2.13
CA ARG A 189 -6.09 7.03 3.06
C ARG A 189 -7.45 7.23 2.41
N ILE A 190 -8.24 6.17 2.33
CA ILE A 190 -9.57 6.16 1.69
C ILE A 190 -10.60 5.47 2.58
N ASP A 191 -11.87 5.78 2.39
CA ASP A 191 -12.99 5.01 2.94
C ASP A 191 -13.48 4.02 1.89
N PRO A 192 -13.17 2.74 2.02
CA PRO A 192 -13.51 1.75 1.01
C PRO A 192 -14.96 1.30 1.08
N LEU A 193 -15.71 1.65 2.12
CA LEU A 193 -17.12 1.25 2.28
C LEU A 193 -18.10 2.24 1.67
N ASN A 194 -17.71 3.49 1.49
CA ASN A 194 -18.52 4.53 0.87
C ASN A 194 -18.05 4.81 -0.56
N PHE A 195 -18.98 5.19 -1.47
CA PHE A 195 -18.74 5.25 -2.92
C PHE A 195 -19.16 6.62 -3.49
N ASP A 196 -18.37 7.65 -3.23
CA ASP A 196 -18.62 9.00 -3.76
C ASP A 196 -17.55 9.48 -4.75
N HIS A 197 -16.35 8.89 -4.72
CA HIS A 197 -15.28 9.20 -5.66
C HIS A 197 -15.19 8.13 -6.75
N GLY A 198 -15.73 8.45 -7.94
CA GLY A 198 -15.76 7.50 -9.06
C GLY A 198 -16.55 6.21 -8.80
N ASN A 199 -17.41 6.19 -7.76
CA ASN A 199 -18.16 5.02 -7.30
C ASN A 199 -17.32 3.84 -6.85
N LYS A 200 -16.05 4.06 -6.46
CA LYS A 200 -15.15 3.01 -5.97
C LYS A 200 -14.86 3.12 -4.46
N TYR A 201 -14.71 4.33 -3.95
CA TYR A 201 -14.43 4.67 -2.54
C TYR A 201 -14.83 6.11 -2.25
N SER A 202 -14.74 6.57 -1.02
CA SER A 202 -14.85 7.99 -0.70
C SER A 202 -13.56 8.54 -0.07
N ILE A 203 -13.43 9.87 -0.15
CA ILE A 203 -12.29 10.60 0.40
C ILE A 203 -12.66 11.12 1.79
N PRO A 204 -11.91 10.71 2.85
CA PRO A 204 -12.07 11.31 4.17
C PRO A 204 -11.86 12.82 4.12
N GLN A 205 -12.82 13.59 4.62
CA GLN A 205 -12.80 15.05 4.51
C GLN A 205 -11.66 15.71 5.29
N ASP A 206 -11.08 14.98 6.22
CA ASP A 206 -9.90 15.41 6.99
C ASP A 206 -8.56 14.94 6.37
N ASN A 207 -8.57 14.38 5.15
CA ASN A 207 -7.33 14.16 4.41
C ASN A 207 -6.64 15.50 4.14
N PRO A 208 -5.30 15.57 4.30
CA PRO A 208 -4.59 16.83 4.38
C PRO A 208 -4.62 17.66 3.10
N PHE A 209 -4.85 17.02 1.96
CA PHE A 209 -4.82 17.69 0.64
C PHE A 209 -6.19 17.83 0.00
N VAL A 210 -7.28 17.54 0.71
CA VAL A 210 -8.65 17.79 0.25
C VAL A 210 -8.82 19.29 -0.03
N GLY A 211 -9.32 19.60 -1.23
CA GLY A 211 -9.50 20.99 -1.68
C GLY A 211 -8.22 21.68 -2.16
N SER A 212 -7.07 21.05 -2.11
CA SER A 212 -5.82 21.59 -2.66
C SER A 212 -5.82 21.40 -4.19
N ALA A 213 -5.73 22.51 -4.92
CA ALA A 213 -5.78 22.48 -6.38
C ALA A 213 -4.65 21.64 -6.97
N GLY A 214 -4.98 20.66 -7.81
CA GLY A 214 -4.02 19.77 -8.46
C GLY A 214 -3.44 18.66 -7.59
N ALA A 215 -3.88 18.52 -6.34
CA ALA A 215 -3.46 17.43 -5.48
C ALA A 215 -4.47 16.26 -5.54
N ALA A 216 -3.95 15.04 -5.49
CA ALA A 216 -4.73 13.83 -5.27
C ALA A 216 -5.24 13.81 -3.82
N PRO A 217 -6.57 13.86 -3.61
CA PRO A 217 -7.13 14.02 -2.27
C PRO A 217 -7.01 12.76 -1.40
N GLU A 218 -6.61 11.64 -1.99
CA GLU A 218 -6.32 10.37 -1.30
C GLU A 218 -5.05 10.47 -0.46
N ILE A 219 -4.09 11.33 -0.84
CA ILE A 219 -2.78 11.40 -0.21
C ILE A 219 -2.90 11.77 1.27
N TRP A 220 -2.33 10.93 2.13
CA TRP A 220 -2.24 11.15 3.56
C TRP A 220 -0.86 11.69 4.00
N ALA A 221 0.22 11.19 3.35
CA ALA A 221 1.60 11.67 3.48
C ALA A 221 2.38 11.35 2.22
N TYR A 222 3.47 12.04 1.92
CA TYR A 222 4.21 11.91 0.67
C TYR A 222 5.72 12.13 0.83
N GLY A 223 6.46 12.03 -0.27
CA GLY A 223 7.91 12.21 -0.22
C GLY A 223 8.66 10.96 0.23
N LEU A 224 8.09 9.78 -0.01
CA LEU A 224 8.66 8.47 0.29
C LEU A 224 9.22 7.85 -0.99
N ARG A 225 10.32 7.10 -0.90
CA ARG A 225 10.88 6.44 -2.07
C ARG A 225 10.16 5.14 -2.39
N HIS A 226 10.21 4.21 -1.46
CA HIS A 226 9.54 2.92 -1.56
C HIS A 226 9.09 2.45 -0.18
N PRO A 227 7.99 3.02 0.35
CA PRO A 227 7.43 2.66 1.64
C PRO A 227 6.80 1.27 1.57
N GLN A 228 7.64 0.24 1.38
CA GLN A 228 7.21 -1.13 1.11
C GLN A 228 6.36 -1.68 2.25
N HIS A 229 6.73 -1.34 3.49
CA HIS A 229 5.97 -1.76 4.66
C HIS A 229 5.71 -0.61 5.62
N PHE A 230 4.50 -0.59 6.16
CA PHE A 230 4.15 0.21 7.32
C PHE A 230 3.22 -0.57 8.24
N SER A 231 3.17 -0.19 9.49
CA SER A 231 2.29 -0.80 10.48
C SER A 231 1.85 0.23 11.51
N PHE A 232 0.75 -0.06 12.17
CA PHE A 232 0.30 0.67 13.36
C PHE A 232 0.64 -0.14 14.61
N ASP A 233 1.11 0.53 15.65
CA ASP A 233 1.28 -0.09 16.96
C ASP A 233 -0.03 -0.06 17.77
N SER A 234 0.05 -0.47 19.03
CA SER A 234 -1.12 -0.61 19.90
C SER A 234 -1.76 0.72 20.31
N ASP A 235 -1.09 1.86 20.13
CA ASP A 235 -1.63 3.20 20.40
C ASP A 235 -2.03 3.95 19.10
N GLY A 236 -1.88 3.27 17.95
CA GLY A 236 -2.24 3.82 16.65
C GLY A 236 -1.14 4.66 16.00
N THR A 237 0.08 4.66 16.54
CA THR A 237 1.21 5.29 15.88
C THR A 237 1.63 4.48 14.67
N MET A 238 1.72 5.13 13.51
CA MET A 238 2.21 4.51 12.28
C MET A 238 3.73 4.56 12.21
N TYR A 239 4.35 3.43 11.85
CA TYR A 239 5.77 3.31 11.52
C TYR A 239 5.89 2.88 10.07
N ILE A 240 6.71 3.60 9.30
CA ILE A 240 6.90 3.41 7.86
C ILE A 240 8.34 2.98 7.63
N ALA A 241 8.54 1.82 6.99
CA ALA A 241 9.83 1.36 6.51
C ALA A 241 9.97 1.79 5.04
N ASP A 242 10.82 2.79 4.80
CA ASP A 242 11.05 3.37 3.48
C ASP A 242 12.42 2.94 2.95
N ILE A 243 12.41 2.17 1.84
CA ILE A 243 13.62 1.63 1.25
C ILE A 243 14.35 2.72 0.48
N GLY A 244 15.56 3.03 0.94
CA GLY A 244 16.44 3.99 0.31
C GLY A 244 17.04 3.51 -1.01
N GLN A 245 17.72 4.42 -1.72
CA GLN A 245 18.25 4.09 -3.04
C GLN A 245 19.59 3.38 -2.96
N ASN A 246 20.55 3.96 -2.24
CA ASN A 246 21.92 3.43 -2.23
C ASN A 246 22.58 3.44 -0.84
N GLN A 247 22.13 4.26 0.09
CA GLN A 247 22.90 4.55 1.29
C GLN A 247 22.09 4.57 2.58
N ILE A 248 20.83 5.00 2.57
CA ILE A 248 20.04 5.21 3.78
C ILE A 248 18.74 4.45 3.70
N GLU A 249 18.55 3.51 4.62
CA GLU A 249 17.26 2.90 4.91
C GLU A 249 16.59 3.69 6.03
N GLU A 250 15.28 3.91 5.94
CA GLU A 250 14.57 4.79 6.87
C GLU A 250 13.46 4.06 7.62
N ILE A 251 13.34 4.40 8.91
CA ILE A 251 12.13 4.12 9.68
C ILE A 251 11.53 5.46 10.09
N ASN A 252 10.40 5.78 9.52
CA ASN A 252 9.71 7.04 9.73
C ASN A 252 8.50 6.87 10.65
N ILE A 253 8.21 7.87 11.49
CA ILE A 253 6.92 7.96 12.17
C ILE A 253 5.93 8.60 11.22
N GLY A 254 4.78 7.93 11.02
CA GLY A 254 3.72 8.42 10.16
C GLY A 254 3.05 9.66 10.73
N VAL A 255 3.05 10.74 9.96
CA VAL A 255 2.40 12.01 10.34
C VAL A 255 1.54 12.49 9.17
N LYS A 256 0.27 12.77 9.47
CA LYS A 256 -0.68 13.28 8.46
C LYS A 256 -0.19 14.58 7.84
N GLY A 257 -0.11 14.62 6.50
CA GLY A 257 0.36 15.77 5.72
C GLY A 257 1.87 15.92 5.64
N ALA A 258 2.64 15.00 6.23
CA ALA A 258 4.10 15.08 6.21
C ALA A 258 4.67 14.86 4.81
N ASN A 259 5.81 15.53 4.55
CA ASN A 259 6.71 15.30 3.44
C ASN A 259 8.02 14.72 3.97
N TYR A 260 8.34 13.49 3.58
CA TYR A 260 9.54 12.76 4.03
C TYR A 260 10.79 13.08 3.19
N GLY A 261 10.62 13.83 2.12
CA GLY A 261 11.73 14.50 1.44
C GLY A 261 12.28 13.79 0.19
N TRP A 262 11.92 12.56 -0.11
CA TRP A 262 12.34 11.93 -1.37
C TRP A 262 11.81 12.74 -2.57
N ARG A 263 12.54 13.00 -3.64
CA ARG A 263 13.97 12.64 -3.91
C ARG A 263 14.96 13.76 -3.52
N VAL A 264 14.49 14.81 -2.90
CA VAL A 264 15.36 15.93 -2.44
C VAL A 264 16.27 15.48 -1.31
N ARG A 265 15.77 14.53 -0.52
CA ARG A 265 16.47 13.93 0.62
C ARG A 265 16.39 12.40 0.59
N GLU A 266 17.41 11.78 1.16
CA GLU A 266 17.45 10.37 1.55
C GLU A 266 17.94 10.36 3.00
N GLY A 267 17.06 10.05 3.95
CA GLY A 267 17.27 10.31 5.36
C GLY A 267 17.45 11.81 5.66
N MET A 268 18.41 12.12 6.49
CA MET A 268 18.76 13.50 6.85
C MET A 268 19.62 14.20 5.81
N PHE A 269 20.05 13.52 4.76
CA PHE A 269 20.99 14.02 3.77
C PHE A 269 20.28 14.54 2.53
N ALA A 270 20.82 15.60 1.94
CA ALA A 270 20.38 16.05 0.64
C ALA A 270 20.95 15.15 -0.47
N THR A 271 20.10 14.80 -1.43
CA THR A 271 20.53 14.07 -2.62
C THR A 271 21.13 15.03 -3.66
N ALA A 272 21.95 14.47 -4.55
CA ALA A 272 22.34 15.14 -5.75
C ALA A 272 21.35 14.72 -6.84
N PHE A 273 20.41 15.56 -7.18
CA PHE A 273 19.38 15.27 -8.18
C PHE A 273 19.93 14.53 -9.40
N GLY A 274 19.31 13.42 -9.74
CA GLY A 274 19.61 12.63 -10.92
C GLY A 274 20.86 11.76 -10.86
N ILE A 275 21.65 11.81 -9.79
CA ILE A 275 22.86 10.96 -9.66
C ILE A 275 22.78 9.96 -8.50
N GLY A 276 21.74 10.02 -7.70
CA GLY A 276 21.46 9.05 -6.63
C GLY A 276 22.49 9.01 -5.50
N ASN A 277 23.42 9.95 -5.46
CA ASN A 277 24.42 10.04 -4.42
C ASN A 277 23.98 10.99 -3.32
N VAL A 278 23.98 10.52 -2.11
CA VAL A 278 23.75 11.34 -0.92
C VAL A 278 24.97 12.22 -0.68
N ARG A 279 24.77 13.51 -0.53
CA ARG A 279 25.83 14.48 -0.20
C ARG A 279 25.23 15.73 0.44
N PRO A 280 26.01 16.51 1.17
CA PRO A 280 25.58 17.81 1.65
C PRO A 280 25.08 18.69 0.48
N ASN A 281 23.92 19.30 0.65
CA ASN A 281 23.35 20.18 -0.35
C ASN A 281 23.23 21.60 0.24
N PRO A 282 23.89 22.59 -0.36
CA PRO A 282 23.87 23.96 0.16
C PRO A 282 22.48 24.62 0.05
N VAL A 283 21.60 24.10 -0.82
CA VAL A 283 20.23 24.63 -0.99
C VAL A 283 19.28 24.01 0.04
N TYR A 284 19.54 22.77 0.43
CA TYR A 284 18.73 22.05 1.41
C TYR A 284 19.64 21.54 2.53
N PRO A 285 20.09 22.42 3.43
CA PRO A 285 20.94 22.03 4.54
C PRO A 285 20.19 21.03 5.43
N LYS A 286 20.93 20.15 6.08
CA LYS A 286 20.36 19.22 7.05
C LYS A 286 19.60 19.99 8.13
N PRO A 287 18.50 19.46 8.64
CA PRO A 287 17.79 20.08 9.76
C PRO A 287 18.66 20.28 11.01
N ASN A 288 19.73 19.49 11.15
CA ASN A 288 20.63 19.52 12.29
C ASN A 288 22.09 19.46 11.83
N ASP A 289 22.52 20.37 10.96
CA ASP A 289 23.90 20.43 10.46
C ASP A 289 24.95 20.56 11.59
N GLU A 290 24.52 20.95 12.77
CA GLU A 290 25.37 21.09 13.96
C GLU A 290 25.55 19.74 14.70
N GLN A 291 24.90 18.66 14.28
CA GLN A 291 24.89 17.36 14.97
C GLN A 291 25.68 16.27 14.24
N GLU A 292 26.55 16.64 13.33
CA GLU A 292 27.46 15.70 12.68
C GLU A 292 28.70 15.40 13.52
#